data_cff044a801434a63a8b3b5be6da1aa6c
#
_entry.id   cff044a801434a63a8b3b5be6da1aa6c
#
_cell.length_a   1.000
_cell.length_b   1.000
_cell.length_c   1.000
_cell.angle_alpha   90.00
_cell.angle_beta   90.00
_cell.angle_gamma   90.00
#
_symmetry.space_group_name_H-M   'P 1'
#
loop_
_entity.id
_entity.type
_entity.pdbx_description
1 polymer ?
#
loop_
_entity_poly.entity_id
_entity_poly.type
_entity_poly.pdbx_seq_one_letter_code
_entity_poly.pdbx_strand_id
1 'polypeptide(L)'
;MDETGGAAMKRIASIQDISCLGRCSLTVALPVISALGVECAIVPTAVLSAHTAFPGFVSRDLTDQLDAIAAHWQAQHVHFDALYTGYIASVPQVQQVLDFFDAVKSPDTMIFVDPAMADHGKLYSGFGPDFPAAMARVVARADVAMPNLTEACLLTGTPYREDMDEPMTRELLQKVAALGAGKVVLTGVSFTPDRLGAMGYDSADGRFF
;
A
#
# COMPACT_ATOMS: atom_id res chain seq x y z
N MET A 1 -11.56 3.09 -27.26
CA MET A 1 -12.87 3.78 -27.21
C MET A 1 -13.89 2.69 -27.45
N ASP A 2 -14.76 2.42 -26.47
CA ASP A 2 -15.89 1.57 -26.78
C ASP A 2 -16.85 2.34 -27.71
N GLU A 3 -17.70 1.63 -28.44
CA GLU A 3 -18.60 2.23 -29.43
C GLU A 3 -19.66 3.17 -28.81
N THR A 4 -19.67 3.37 -27.49
CA THR A 4 -20.67 4.18 -26.75
C THR A 4 -20.19 5.58 -26.41
N GLY A 5 -18.92 5.94 -26.71
CA GLY A 5 -18.34 7.28 -26.44
C GLY A 5 -18.15 7.62 -24.97
N GLY A 6 -18.33 6.65 -24.07
CA GLY A 6 -18.02 6.76 -22.64
C GLY A 6 -16.50 6.75 -22.39
N ALA A 7 -16.02 7.44 -21.37
CA ALA A 7 -14.65 7.28 -20.91
C ALA A 7 -14.42 5.81 -20.52
N ALA A 8 -13.32 5.21 -21.00
CA ALA A 8 -12.98 3.83 -20.62
C ALA A 8 -12.92 3.71 -19.09
N MET A 9 -13.50 2.62 -18.55
CA MET A 9 -13.46 2.36 -17.12
C MET A 9 -12.01 2.28 -16.65
N LYS A 10 -11.68 3.02 -15.59
CA LYS A 10 -10.36 2.95 -14.98
C LYS A 10 -10.15 1.57 -14.35
N ARG A 11 -8.90 1.07 -14.41
CA ARG A 11 -8.53 -0.26 -13.90
C ARG A 11 -7.37 -0.16 -12.94
N ILE A 12 -7.50 -0.78 -11.77
CA ILE A 12 -6.46 -0.87 -10.74
C ILE A 12 -6.09 -2.34 -10.52
N ALA A 13 -4.78 -2.63 -10.41
CA ALA A 13 -4.32 -3.90 -9.86
C ALA A 13 -4.08 -3.73 -8.35
N SER A 14 -4.84 -4.46 -7.54
CA SER A 14 -4.72 -4.44 -6.06
C SER A 14 -3.93 -5.65 -5.59
N ILE A 15 -2.73 -5.40 -5.04
CA ILE A 15 -1.72 -6.40 -4.65
C ILE A 15 -1.75 -6.50 -3.12
N GLN A 16 -2.53 -7.43 -2.58
CA GLN A 16 -2.79 -7.57 -1.14
C GLN A 16 -3.18 -9.01 -0.80
N ASP A 17 -3.20 -9.35 0.49
CA ASP A 17 -3.73 -10.64 0.95
C ASP A 17 -5.25 -10.74 0.83
N ILE A 18 -5.74 -11.97 0.83
CA ILE A 18 -7.14 -12.32 1.03
C ILE A 18 -7.31 -12.86 2.45
N SER A 19 -7.79 -12.03 3.36
CA SER A 19 -8.24 -12.47 4.68
C SER A 19 -9.70 -12.96 4.61
N CYS A 20 -9.92 -14.28 4.74
CA CYS A 20 -11.26 -14.90 4.60
C CYS A 20 -12.25 -14.42 5.67
N LEU A 21 -11.75 -14.18 6.90
CA LEU A 21 -12.52 -13.63 8.01
C LEU A 21 -11.84 -12.36 8.51
N GLY A 22 -12.66 -11.34 8.74
CA GLY A 22 -12.20 -9.99 9.08
C GLY A 22 -12.39 -9.04 7.90
N ARG A 23 -12.49 -7.76 8.19
CA ARG A 23 -12.74 -6.71 7.18
C ARG A 23 -11.44 -5.96 6.92
N CYS A 24 -10.55 -6.54 6.13
CA CYS A 24 -9.25 -5.95 5.79
C CYS A 24 -8.78 -6.39 4.41
N SER A 25 -7.74 -5.78 3.92
CA SER A 25 -7.04 -6.10 2.68
C SER A 25 -7.99 -6.20 1.48
N LEU A 26 -7.85 -7.18 0.59
CA LEU A 26 -8.66 -7.31 -0.63
C LEU A 26 -10.16 -7.43 -0.35
N THR A 27 -10.59 -7.98 0.78
CA THR A 27 -12.02 -8.10 1.11
C THR A 27 -12.68 -6.75 1.42
N VAL A 28 -11.89 -5.69 1.63
CA VAL A 28 -12.35 -4.29 1.74
C VAL A 28 -12.00 -3.50 0.50
N ALA A 29 -10.76 -3.59 0.01
CA ALA A 29 -10.30 -2.81 -1.14
C ALA A 29 -11.14 -3.10 -2.39
N LEU A 30 -11.38 -4.36 -2.72
CA LEU A 30 -12.16 -4.76 -3.89
C LEU A 30 -13.57 -4.15 -3.92
N PRO A 31 -14.44 -4.33 -2.90
CA PRO A 31 -15.79 -3.76 -2.96
C PRO A 31 -15.79 -2.22 -2.93
N VAL A 32 -14.85 -1.58 -2.23
CA VAL A 32 -14.76 -0.11 -2.19
C VAL A 32 -14.35 0.44 -3.55
N ILE A 33 -13.31 -0.10 -4.18
CA ILE A 33 -12.84 0.30 -5.51
C ILE A 33 -13.94 0.09 -6.55
N SER A 34 -14.62 -1.08 -6.52
CA SER A 34 -15.71 -1.39 -7.43
C SER A 34 -16.90 -0.45 -7.24
N ALA A 35 -17.25 -0.10 -6.00
CA ALA A 35 -18.35 0.84 -5.71
C ALA A 35 -18.06 2.26 -6.22
N LEU A 36 -16.78 2.62 -6.40
CA LEU A 36 -16.35 3.89 -7.01
C LEU A 36 -16.36 3.85 -8.55
N GLY A 37 -16.81 2.76 -9.17
CA GLY A 37 -16.88 2.62 -10.62
C GLY A 37 -15.53 2.33 -11.28
N VAL A 38 -14.58 1.77 -10.53
CA VAL A 38 -13.24 1.39 -10.99
C VAL A 38 -13.15 -0.14 -11.03
N GLU A 39 -12.61 -0.70 -12.11
CA GLU A 39 -12.31 -2.12 -12.20
C GLU A 39 -11.14 -2.48 -11.29
N CYS A 40 -11.34 -3.42 -10.37
CA CYS A 40 -10.30 -3.90 -9.46
C CYS A 40 -9.86 -5.30 -9.88
N ALA A 41 -8.72 -5.40 -10.54
CA ALA A 41 -8.02 -6.66 -10.77
C ALA A 41 -7.25 -7.04 -9.50
N ILE A 42 -7.35 -8.29 -9.05
CA ILE A 42 -6.74 -8.71 -7.79
C ILE A 42 -5.45 -9.54 -8.02
N VAL A 43 -4.42 -9.23 -7.24
CA VAL A 43 -3.16 -9.99 -7.16
C VAL A 43 -3.00 -10.44 -5.71
N PRO A 44 -3.43 -11.66 -5.36
CA PRO A 44 -3.38 -12.10 -3.98
C PRO A 44 -1.95 -12.44 -3.57
N THR A 45 -1.44 -11.78 -2.53
CA THR A 45 -0.12 -12.04 -1.95
C THR A 45 -0.11 -13.25 -1.03
N ALA A 46 -1.26 -13.50 -0.38
CA ALA A 46 -1.49 -14.65 0.48
C ALA A 46 -3.00 -14.89 0.62
N VAL A 47 -3.38 -16.09 1.04
CA VAL A 47 -4.74 -16.37 1.56
C VAL A 47 -4.63 -16.72 3.03
N LEU A 48 -5.34 -15.98 3.88
CA LEU A 48 -5.39 -16.19 5.32
C LEU A 48 -6.81 -16.63 5.72
N SER A 49 -6.90 -17.58 6.65
CA SER A 49 -8.21 -18.01 7.18
C SER A 49 -8.93 -16.88 7.94
N ALA A 50 -8.16 -15.98 8.56
CA ALA A 50 -8.62 -14.75 9.20
C ALA A 50 -7.47 -13.74 9.20
N HIS A 51 -7.75 -12.46 9.45
CA HIS A 51 -6.66 -11.47 9.58
C HIS A 51 -5.76 -11.76 10.79
N THR A 52 -4.53 -11.25 10.76
CA THR A 52 -3.43 -11.61 11.67
C THR A 52 -3.68 -11.33 13.15
N ALA A 53 -4.70 -10.56 13.53
CA ALA A 53 -5.09 -10.36 14.92
C ALA A 53 -5.89 -11.54 15.53
N PHE A 54 -6.38 -12.49 14.70
CA PHE A 54 -7.02 -13.70 15.21
C PHE A 54 -5.95 -14.73 15.58
N PRO A 55 -5.93 -15.25 16.83
CA PRO A 55 -4.95 -16.26 17.22
C PRO A 55 -5.19 -17.55 16.44
N GLY A 56 -4.09 -18.18 16.01
CA GLY A 56 -4.14 -19.49 15.33
C GLY A 56 -4.64 -19.46 13.91
N PHE A 57 -4.66 -18.28 13.24
CA PHE A 57 -4.95 -18.23 11.82
C PHE A 57 -3.96 -19.11 11.02
N VAL A 58 -4.41 -19.65 9.92
CA VAL A 58 -3.57 -20.37 8.96
C VAL A 58 -3.47 -19.56 7.67
N SER A 59 -2.33 -19.65 6.99
CA SER A 59 -2.10 -18.90 5.76
C SER A 59 -1.40 -19.74 4.70
N ARG A 60 -1.64 -19.39 3.45
CA ARG A 60 -0.89 -19.82 2.28
C ARG A 60 -0.26 -18.59 1.63
N ASP A 61 1.06 -18.54 1.61
CA ASP A 61 1.83 -17.57 0.83
C ASP A 61 1.67 -17.88 -0.67
N LEU A 62 1.52 -16.84 -1.50
CA LEU A 62 1.35 -16.93 -2.95
C LEU A 62 2.45 -16.17 -3.71
N THR A 63 3.60 -15.96 -3.09
CA THR A 63 4.75 -15.28 -3.70
C THR A 63 5.14 -15.91 -5.04
N ASP A 64 5.07 -17.24 -5.15
CA ASP A 64 5.37 -18.02 -6.35
C ASP A 64 4.38 -17.80 -7.51
N GLN A 65 3.27 -17.11 -7.28
CA GLN A 65 2.26 -16.86 -8.31
C GLN A 65 2.41 -15.49 -8.97
N LEU A 66 3.10 -14.53 -8.33
CA LEU A 66 3.15 -13.13 -8.80
C LEU A 66 3.75 -13.01 -10.20
N ASP A 67 4.88 -13.69 -10.45
CA ASP A 67 5.56 -13.67 -11.74
C ASP A 67 4.67 -14.25 -12.86
N ALA A 68 3.96 -15.35 -12.56
CA ALA A 68 3.09 -16.00 -13.53
C ALA A 68 1.88 -15.12 -13.89
N ILE A 69 1.31 -14.41 -12.90
CA ILE A 69 0.24 -13.44 -13.10
C ILE A 69 0.74 -12.27 -13.96
N ALA A 70 1.89 -11.69 -13.62
CA ALA A 70 2.49 -10.58 -14.35
C ALA A 70 2.77 -10.98 -15.82
N ALA A 71 3.42 -12.12 -16.05
CA ALA A 71 3.74 -12.61 -17.39
C ALA A 71 2.48 -12.85 -18.24
N HIS A 72 1.42 -13.42 -17.63
CA HIS A 72 0.14 -13.61 -18.32
C HIS A 72 -0.49 -12.28 -18.72
N TRP A 73 -0.54 -11.31 -17.81
CA TRP A 73 -1.13 -10.01 -18.10
C TRP A 73 -0.34 -9.19 -19.12
N GLN A 74 1.00 -9.29 -19.11
CA GLN A 74 1.84 -8.73 -20.17
C GLN A 74 1.50 -9.33 -21.53
N ALA A 75 1.40 -10.67 -21.62
CA ALA A 75 1.07 -11.37 -22.86
C ALA A 75 -0.32 -11.01 -23.40
N GLN A 76 -1.26 -10.63 -22.51
CA GLN A 76 -2.60 -10.15 -22.88
C GLN A 76 -2.65 -8.63 -23.10
N HIS A 77 -1.52 -7.92 -23.00
CA HIS A 77 -1.45 -6.46 -23.13
C HIS A 77 -2.42 -5.72 -22.21
N VAL A 78 -2.61 -6.24 -20.97
CA VAL A 78 -3.50 -5.60 -20.00
C VAL A 78 -2.87 -4.29 -19.52
N HIS A 79 -3.65 -3.22 -19.57
CA HIS A 79 -3.26 -1.90 -19.10
C HIS A 79 -3.90 -1.60 -17.73
N PHE A 80 -3.13 -0.97 -16.84
CA PHE A 80 -3.57 -0.50 -15.53
C PHE A 80 -3.37 1.01 -15.40
N ASP A 81 -4.38 1.71 -14.90
CA ASP A 81 -4.27 3.13 -14.52
C ASP A 81 -3.53 3.27 -13.19
N ALA A 82 -3.64 2.27 -12.32
CA ALA A 82 -2.90 2.25 -11.06
C ALA A 82 -2.55 0.84 -10.58
N LEU A 83 -1.48 0.76 -9.79
CA LEU A 83 -1.11 -0.38 -8.96
C LEU A 83 -1.28 0.04 -7.51
N TYR A 84 -1.92 -0.76 -6.69
CA TYR A 84 -2.16 -0.48 -5.28
C TYR A 84 -1.71 -1.64 -4.42
N THR A 85 -0.77 -1.40 -3.51
CA THR A 85 -0.30 -2.42 -2.56
C THR A 85 -0.88 -2.20 -1.17
N GLY A 86 -1.09 -3.31 -0.45
CA GLY A 86 -1.33 -3.33 0.99
C GLY A 86 -0.37 -4.32 1.65
N TYR A 87 -0.91 -5.30 2.38
CA TYR A 87 -0.11 -6.28 3.09
C TYR A 87 0.76 -7.14 2.16
N ILE A 88 2.07 -7.11 2.39
CA ILE A 88 3.10 -7.94 1.76
C ILE A 88 3.66 -8.87 2.85
N ALA A 89 3.61 -10.19 2.62
CA ALA A 89 3.79 -11.17 3.69
C ALA A 89 5.25 -11.37 4.14
N SER A 90 6.24 -11.03 3.30
CA SER A 90 7.65 -11.35 3.59
C SER A 90 8.64 -10.48 2.80
N VAL A 91 9.88 -10.41 3.27
CA VAL A 91 10.97 -9.71 2.56
C VAL A 91 11.21 -10.27 1.13
N PRO A 92 11.22 -11.59 0.89
CA PRO A 92 11.28 -12.12 -0.48
C PRO A 92 10.11 -11.64 -1.35
N GLN A 93 8.89 -11.56 -0.80
CA GLN A 93 7.72 -11.09 -1.54
C GLN A 93 7.81 -9.59 -1.90
N VAL A 94 8.50 -8.78 -1.11
CA VAL A 94 8.80 -7.38 -1.46
C VAL A 94 9.52 -7.31 -2.81
N GLN A 95 10.51 -8.16 -3.06
CA GLN A 95 11.20 -8.18 -4.34
C GLN A 95 10.26 -8.58 -5.48
N GLN A 96 9.42 -9.59 -5.29
CA GLN A 96 8.44 -10.02 -6.29
C GLN A 96 7.42 -8.92 -6.63
N VAL A 97 7.01 -8.13 -5.63
CA VAL A 97 6.12 -6.96 -5.86
C VAL A 97 6.83 -5.87 -6.68
N LEU A 98 8.11 -5.62 -6.42
CA LEU A 98 8.90 -4.67 -7.23
C LEU A 98 9.07 -5.16 -8.67
N ASP A 99 9.37 -6.44 -8.87
CA ASP A 99 9.47 -7.06 -10.19
C ASP A 99 8.12 -7.04 -10.92
N PHE A 100 7.01 -7.25 -10.18
CA PHE A 100 5.66 -7.11 -10.70
C PHE A 100 5.38 -5.68 -11.20
N PHE A 101 5.78 -4.64 -10.43
CA PHE A 101 5.66 -3.25 -10.89
C PHE A 101 6.38 -3.05 -12.22
N ASP A 102 7.64 -3.50 -12.30
CA ASP A 102 8.44 -3.34 -13.52
C ASP A 102 7.83 -4.09 -14.72
N ALA A 103 7.17 -5.21 -14.46
CA ALA A 103 6.53 -6.01 -15.49
C ALA A 103 5.25 -5.38 -16.07
N VAL A 104 4.40 -4.76 -15.23
CA VAL A 104 3.05 -4.35 -15.65
C VAL A 104 2.83 -2.84 -15.70
N LYS A 105 3.77 -2.03 -15.16
CA LYS A 105 3.67 -0.57 -15.17
C LYS A 105 3.88 -0.01 -16.59
N SER A 106 3.02 0.89 -17.00
CA SER A 106 3.20 1.78 -18.15
C SER A 106 3.56 3.21 -17.68
N PRO A 107 3.99 4.12 -18.58
CA PRO A 107 4.34 5.50 -18.20
C PRO A 107 3.22 6.25 -17.47
N ASP A 108 1.96 5.94 -17.76
CA ASP A 108 0.79 6.60 -17.18
C ASP A 108 0.23 5.88 -15.95
N THR A 109 0.80 4.73 -15.59
CA THR A 109 0.35 3.94 -14.42
C THR A 109 0.87 4.57 -13.13
N MET A 110 -0.03 4.92 -12.21
CA MET A 110 0.31 5.41 -10.87
C MET A 110 0.54 4.25 -9.89
N ILE A 111 1.48 4.39 -8.98
CA ILE A 111 1.72 3.43 -7.90
C ILE A 111 1.28 4.04 -6.57
N PHE A 112 0.31 3.38 -5.92
CA PHE A 112 -0.16 3.66 -4.57
C PHE A 112 0.37 2.60 -3.62
N VAL A 113 1.04 3.02 -2.55
CA VAL A 113 1.63 2.10 -1.56
C VAL A 113 1.04 2.37 -0.19
N ASP A 114 0.28 1.43 0.32
CA ASP A 114 -0.03 1.29 1.74
C ASP A 114 1.01 0.33 2.34
N PRO A 115 1.96 0.81 3.16
CA PRO A 115 3.04 -0.01 3.69
C PRO A 115 2.60 -0.85 4.90
N ALA A 116 1.47 -1.54 4.77
CA ALA A 116 0.78 -2.27 5.83
C ALA A 116 1.68 -3.26 6.56
N MET A 117 2.35 -2.84 7.63
CA MET A 117 3.29 -3.67 8.39
C MET A 117 3.25 -3.48 9.91
N ALA A 118 2.59 -2.43 10.39
CA ALA A 118 2.68 -2.05 11.80
C ALA A 118 1.52 -1.19 12.25
N ASP A 119 1.23 -1.21 13.55
CA ASP A 119 0.29 -0.29 14.19
C ASP A 119 0.61 -0.14 15.68
N HIS A 120 0.15 0.96 16.32
CA HIS A 120 0.37 1.24 17.75
C HIS A 120 1.82 1.05 18.22
N GLY A 121 2.78 1.53 17.42
CA GLY A 121 4.22 1.47 17.71
C GLY A 121 4.86 0.08 17.53
N LYS A 122 4.17 -0.91 16.96
CA LYS A 122 4.65 -2.30 16.85
C LYS A 122 4.44 -2.87 15.46
N LEU A 123 5.43 -3.65 15.00
CA LEU A 123 5.26 -4.49 13.82
C LEU A 123 4.17 -5.54 14.04
N TYR A 124 3.45 -5.89 12.97
CA TYR A 124 2.53 -7.01 12.98
C TYR A 124 3.25 -8.33 13.27
N SER A 125 2.53 -9.27 13.83
CA SER A 125 3.00 -10.61 14.09
C SER A 125 3.56 -11.26 12.81
N GLY A 126 4.78 -11.78 12.90
CA GLY A 126 5.47 -12.44 11.78
C GLY A 126 6.49 -11.58 11.04
N PHE A 127 6.55 -10.27 11.25
CA PHE A 127 7.58 -9.41 10.67
C PHE A 127 8.80 -9.25 11.58
N GLY A 128 9.98 -9.36 10.98
CA GLY A 128 11.26 -9.09 11.64
C GLY A 128 11.67 -7.62 11.58
N PRO A 129 12.72 -7.22 12.32
CA PRO A 129 13.21 -5.83 12.36
C PRO A 129 13.79 -5.33 11.02
N ASP A 130 14.05 -6.20 10.07
CA ASP A 130 14.52 -5.92 8.72
C ASP A 130 13.39 -5.55 7.74
N PHE A 131 12.13 -5.87 8.11
CA PHE A 131 10.98 -5.65 7.23
C PHE A 131 10.74 -4.17 6.86
N PRO A 132 10.85 -3.18 7.78
CA PRO A 132 10.70 -1.77 7.43
C PRO A 132 11.68 -1.29 6.35
N ALA A 133 12.93 -1.75 6.41
CA ALA A 133 13.94 -1.42 5.39
C ALA A 133 13.60 -2.03 4.01
N ALA A 134 13.04 -3.23 3.99
CA ALA A 134 12.54 -3.83 2.76
C ALA A 134 11.34 -3.06 2.21
N MET A 135 10.36 -2.72 3.06
CA MET A 135 9.16 -1.96 2.69
C MET A 135 9.49 -0.55 2.19
N ALA A 136 10.55 0.10 2.74
CA ALA A 136 11.03 1.40 2.24
C ALA A 136 11.38 1.35 0.74
N ARG A 137 11.81 0.21 0.20
CA ARG A 137 12.07 0.03 -1.24
C ARG A 137 10.78 0.08 -2.07
N VAL A 138 9.67 -0.40 -1.53
CA VAL A 138 8.36 -0.31 -2.19
C VAL A 138 7.86 1.13 -2.14
N VAL A 139 7.97 1.78 -0.97
CA VAL A 139 7.62 3.20 -0.77
C VAL A 139 8.40 4.11 -1.72
N ALA A 140 9.68 3.82 -1.98
CA ALA A 140 10.50 4.57 -2.92
C ALA A 140 10.01 4.53 -4.38
N ARG A 141 9.10 3.62 -4.72
CA ARG A 141 8.48 3.50 -6.06
C ARG A 141 7.10 4.15 -6.14
N ALA A 142 6.60 4.68 -5.02
CA ALA A 142 5.25 5.21 -4.92
C ALA A 142 5.10 6.59 -5.54
N ASP A 143 4.08 6.77 -6.37
CA ASP A 143 3.56 8.11 -6.68
C ASP A 143 2.81 8.67 -5.47
N VAL A 144 2.12 7.79 -4.71
CA VAL A 144 1.46 8.13 -3.44
C VAL A 144 1.73 7.03 -2.41
N ALA A 145 2.35 7.38 -1.28
CA ALA A 145 2.49 6.51 -0.12
C ALA A 145 1.49 6.89 0.98
N MET A 146 0.88 5.90 1.61
CA MET A 146 -0.21 6.10 2.58
C MET A 146 0.07 5.39 3.93
N PRO A 147 1.20 5.68 4.60
CA PRO A 147 1.50 5.06 5.89
C PRO A 147 0.59 5.56 7.00
N ASN A 148 0.38 4.73 8.02
CA ASN A 148 -0.04 5.22 9.34
C ASN A 148 1.16 5.80 10.10
N LEU A 149 0.90 6.37 11.29
CA LEU A 149 1.94 7.00 12.11
C LEU A 149 3.06 6.04 12.51
N THR A 150 2.73 4.81 12.86
CA THR A 150 3.71 3.77 13.24
C THR A 150 4.60 3.39 12.07
N GLU A 151 4.00 3.16 10.93
CA GLU A 151 4.70 2.80 9.69
C GLU A 151 5.64 3.90 9.23
N ALA A 152 5.18 5.15 9.24
CA ALA A 152 6.02 6.30 8.90
C ALA A 152 7.23 6.42 9.84
N CYS A 153 7.04 6.20 11.13
CA CYS A 153 8.14 6.18 12.12
C CYS A 153 9.14 5.06 11.83
N LEU A 154 8.66 3.84 11.56
CA LEU A 154 9.53 2.70 11.27
C LEU A 154 10.29 2.87 9.95
N LEU A 155 9.63 3.36 8.90
CA LEU A 155 10.24 3.62 7.60
C LEU A 155 11.38 4.64 7.68
N THR A 156 11.27 5.61 8.57
CA THR A 156 12.22 6.75 8.67
C THR A 156 13.21 6.62 9.83
N GLY A 157 13.07 5.59 10.69
CA GLY A 157 13.84 5.46 11.92
C GLY A 157 13.50 6.53 12.97
N THR A 158 12.37 7.22 12.83
CA THR A 158 11.88 8.21 13.80
C THR A 158 11.26 7.47 14.99
N PRO A 159 11.59 7.85 16.25
CA PRO A 159 10.94 7.25 17.42
C PRO A 159 9.42 7.44 17.39
N TYR A 160 8.67 6.36 17.60
CA TYR A 160 7.21 6.41 17.67
C TYR A 160 6.73 7.14 18.92
N ARG A 161 5.73 8.02 18.74
CA ARG A 161 5.05 8.75 19.81
C ARG A 161 3.58 8.90 19.42
N GLU A 162 2.67 8.72 20.38
CA GLU A 162 1.23 8.95 20.17
C GLU A 162 0.86 10.44 20.17
N ASP A 163 1.67 11.28 20.83
CA ASP A 163 1.46 12.70 21.04
C ASP A 163 2.21 13.59 20.03
N MET A 164 2.30 13.15 18.76
CA MET A 164 2.90 13.99 17.71
C MET A 164 2.05 15.21 17.42
N ASP A 165 2.68 16.37 17.53
CA ASP A 165 2.08 17.64 17.11
C ASP A 165 2.18 17.85 15.57
N GLU A 166 1.59 18.93 15.09
CA GLU A 166 1.61 19.25 13.66
C GLU A 166 3.01 19.48 13.10
N PRO A 167 3.94 20.24 13.76
CA PRO A 167 5.32 20.37 13.31
C PRO A 167 6.06 19.05 13.17
N MET A 168 5.94 18.16 14.16
CA MET A 168 6.55 16.81 14.11
C MET A 168 5.97 15.96 12.99
N THR A 169 4.65 16.04 12.77
CA THR A 169 3.95 15.34 11.69
C THR A 169 4.42 15.82 10.32
N ARG A 170 4.60 17.13 10.14
CA ARG A 170 5.16 17.72 8.91
C ARG A 170 6.57 17.22 8.62
N GLU A 171 7.44 17.21 9.63
CA GLU A 171 8.80 16.67 9.51
C GLU A 171 8.79 15.18 9.13
N LEU A 172 7.91 14.38 9.76
CA LEU A 172 7.77 12.96 9.47
C LEU A 172 7.32 12.71 8.01
N LEU A 173 6.32 13.47 7.53
CA LEU A 173 5.86 13.43 6.14
C LEU A 173 6.99 13.71 5.14
N GLN A 174 7.81 14.73 5.41
CA GLN A 174 8.97 15.07 4.58
C GLN A 174 10.02 13.95 4.58
N LYS A 175 10.28 13.32 5.73
CA LYS A 175 11.19 12.18 5.84
C LYS A 175 10.70 10.97 5.03
N VAL A 176 9.41 10.66 5.07
CA VAL A 176 8.85 9.59 4.24
C VAL A 176 8.95 9.94 2.76
N ALA A 177 8.65 11.17 2.36
CA ALA A 177 8.79 11.62 0.97
C ALA A 177 10.25 11.53 0.49
N ALA A 178 11.22 11.79 1.37
CA ALA A 178 12.65 11.69 1.07
C ALA A 178 13.11 10.24 0.75
N LEU A 179 12.29 9.22 1.05
CA LEU A 179 12.53 7.85 0.59
C LEU A 179 12.29 7.68 -0.92
N GLY A 180 11.61 8.62 -1.56
CA GLY A 180 11.34 8.62 -3.00
C GLY A 180 9.86 8.76 -3.38
N ALA A 181 8.93 8.76 -2.42
CA ALA A 181 7.50 8.92 -2.71
C ALA A 181 7.17 10.33 -3.25
N GLY A 182 6.37 10.40 -4.32
CA GLY A 182 5.93 11.67 -4.92
C GLY A 182 5.02 12.46 -4.00
N LYS A 183 4.05 11.77 -3.39
CA LYS A 183 3.15 12.30 -2.35
C LYS A 183 3.11 11.35 -1.17
N VAL A 184 2.90 11.91 0.02
CA VAL A 184 2.68 11.11 1.24
C VAL A 184 1.39 11.55 1.89
N VAL A 185 0.55 10.59 2.25
CA VAL A 185 -0.68 10.82 3.03
C VAL A 185 -0.57 10.02 4.33
N LEU A 186 -0.24 10.68 5.42
CA LEU A 186 -0.18 10.07 6.73
C LEU A 186 -1.59 9.91 7.27
N THR A 187 -1.99 8.67 7.55
CA THR A 187 -3.30 8.34 8.10
C THR A 187 -3.28 8.26 9.62
N GLY A 188 -4.46 8.38 10.25
CA GLY A 188 -4.57 8.27 11.70
C GLY A 188 -4.03 9.49 12.46
N VAL A 189 -3.93 10.65 11.82
CA VAL A 189 -3.43 11.90 12.44
C VAL A 189 -4.51 12.51 13.33
N SER A 190 -4.12 12.91 14.54
CA SER A 190 -4.99 13.63 15.48
C SER A 190 -4.21 14.70 16.22
N PHE A 191 -4.62 15.95 16.07
CA PHE A 191 -4.05 17.08 16.82
C PHE A 191 -4.99 17.56 17.95
N THR A 192 -6.18 17.00 18.02
CA THR A 192 -7.17 17.28 19.07
C THR A 192 -7.89 15.99 19.46
N PRO A 193 -8.25 15.78 20.73
CA PRO A 193 -8.79 14.51 21.23
C PRO A 193 -10.00 13.96 20.46
N ASP A 194 -10.81 14.86 19.88
CA ASP A 194 -12.10 14.49 19.27
C ASP A 194 -12.05 14.40 17.74
N ARG A 195 -10.85 14.50 17.13
CA ARG A 195 -10.69 14.49 15.67
C ARG A 195 -9.63 13.50 15.23
N LEU A 196 -10.01 12.68 14.28
CA LEU A 196 -9.12 11.80 13.55
C LEU A 196 -9.16 12.18 12.06
N GLY A 197 -8.00 12.24 11.42
CA GLY A 197 -7.90 12.62 10.02
C GLY A 197 -6.68 12.07 9.32
N ALA A 198 -6.32 12.71 8.25
CA ALA A 198 -5.09 12.47 7.51
C ALA A 198 -4.42 13.80 7.19
N MET A 199 -3.10 13.78 7.02
CA MET A 199 -2.32 14.92 6.58
C MET A 199 -1.45 14.51 5.40
N GLY A 200 -1.43 15.33 4.35
CA GLY A 200 -0.66 15.04 3.16
C GLY A 200 0.49 16.01 2.93
N TYR A 201 1.48 15.54 2.16
CA TYR A 201 2.61 16.31 1.67
C TYR A 201 2.88 15.97 0.20
N ASP A 202 3.01 16.99 -0.62
CA ASP A 202 3.40 16.86 -2.02
C ASP A 202 4.88 17.29 -2.16
N SER A 203 5.74 16.36 -2.57
CA SER A 203 7.18 16.62 -2.69
C SER A 203 7.52 17.53 -3.89
N ALA A 204 6.63 17.64 -4.88
CA ALA A 204 6.87 18.42 -6.08
C ALA A 204 6.83 19.93 -5.84
N ASP A 205 5.95 20.40 -4.95
CA ASP A 205 5.78 21.81 -4.62
C ASP A 205 5.98 22.15 -3.13
N GLY A 206 6.26 21.14 -2.30
CA GLY A 206 6.47 21.29 -0.86
C GLY A 206 5.19 21.59 -0.07
N ARG A 207 4.02 21.40 -0.65
CA ARG A 207 2.73 21.76 -0.05
C ARG A 207 2.22 20.68 0.88
N PHE A 208 1.71 21.11 2.03
CA PHE A 208 0.92 20.28 2.94
C PHE A 208 -0.57 20.51 2.70
N PHE A 209 -1.35 19.46 2.89
CA PHE A 209 -2.81 19.49 2.69
C PHE A 209 -3.53 18.53 3.63
#